data_70a5d4d6b717d6d8e4c2f1870ce12bcf
#
_entry.id   70a5d4d6b717d6d8e4c2f1870ce12bcf
#
_cell.length_a   1.000
_cell.length_b   1.000
_cell.length_c   1.000
_cell.angle_alpha   90.00
_cell.angle_beta   90.00
_cell.angle_gamma   90.00
#
_symmetry.space_group_name_H-M   'P 1'
#
loop_
_entity.id
_entity.type
_entity.pdbx_description
1 polymer ?
#
loop_
_entity_poly.entity_id
_entity_poly.type
_entity_poly.pdbx_seq_one_letter_code
_entity_poly.pdbx_strand_id
1 'polypeptide(L)'
;MRQSFALLSLFAFASPVAVAGDCDGTPGWVLTAPSEVAIGSTVDVCLSGPANEMALLMVSGGTSVLPSRYGNICVEFPLIGEFMVTLDASGQHCFQAEIDCDPSLIGLTVYSQFITCRPNKGVSNLVATTITDGLCAGDLCTFTQGGWGTNCSGNNPGCRRDQYFASVFPNGLKIGDADGIDGDGEFALHFSSSAAVAAFLPAGGKGGALNGDAHDPLSSSAGVFAGQLVAAKLNLAFDDAGALDDCKGRTDLDLGDLVYVAGVDSDLLGWSVRDVIDLADQAISGALGSSIDLDGDGGGDLTIGDLNTALDLLNNNFDNGTQNLGYLGIS
;
A
#
# COMPACT_ATOMS: atom_id res chain seq x y z
N MET A 1 -20.91 -5.35 -7.73
CA MET A 1 -21.21 -6.34 -6.65
C MET A 1 -19.88 -6.84 -6.17
N ARG A 2 -19.50 -6.54 -4.93
CA ARG A 2 -18.31 -7.16 -4.31
C ARG A 2 -18.69 -8.58 -3.91
N GLN A 3 -17.98 -9.55 -4.40
CA GLN A 3 -18.10 -10.95 -3.96
C GLN A 3 -16.84 -11.26 -3.13
N SER A 4 -17.02 -11.45 -1.83
CA SER A 4 -15.95 -11.92 -0.95
C SER A 4 -15.73 -13.41 -1.19
N PHE A 5 -14.51 -13.79 -1.52
CA PHE A 5 -14.10 -15.16 -1.65
C PHE A 5 -13.43 -15.61 -0.36
N ALA A 6 -14.15 -16.34 0.49
CA ALA A 6 -13.53 -17.07 1.58
C ALA A 6 -12.83 -18.30 0.97
N LEU A 7 -11.52 -18.24 0.74
CA LEU A 7 -10.73 -19.42 0.40
C LEU A 7 -10.55 -20.28 1.66
N LEU A 8 -11.18 -21.46 1.66
CA LEU A 8 -11.07 -22.44 2.74
C LEU A 8 -9.64 -22.99 2.83
N SER A 9 -9.07 -22.95 4.02
CA SER A 9 -7.76 -23.51 4.36
C SER A 9 -7.72 -25.03 4.24
N LEU A 10 -6.61 -25.54 3.78
CA LEU A 10 -6.02 -26.89 3.70
C LEU A 10 -6.05 -27.55 2.32
N PHE A 11 -4.97 -27.38 1.56
CA PHE A 11 -4.55 -28.42 0.61
C PHE A 11 -3.03 -28.41 0.46
N ALA A 12 -2.42 -29.60 0.52
CA ALA A 12 -1.02 -29.81 0.12
C ALA A 12 -0.96 -29.75 -1.42
N PHE A 13 -0.29 -28.76 -1.99
CA PHE A 13 -0.19 -28.59 -3.43
C PHE A 13 1.04 -29.32 -3.98
N ALA A 14 0.81 -30.06 -5.07
CA ALA A 14 1.88 -30.63 -5.89
C ALA A 14 2.54 -29.52 -6.73
N SER A 15 3.85 -29.62 -6.95
CA SER A 15 4.60 -28.68 -7.79
C SER A 15 3.97 -28.54 -9.19
N PRO A 16 3.95 -27.33 -9.79
CA PRO A 16 3.33 -27.10 -11.07
C PRO A 16 4.02 -27.91 -12.18
N VAL A 17 3.27 -28.74 -12.86
CA VAL A 17 3.67 -29.35 -14.12
C VAL A 17 3.39 -28.33 -15.21
N ALA A 18 4.42 -27.95 -15.98
CA ALA A 18 4.25 -27.05 -17.12
C ALA A 18 3.32 -27.71 -18.16
N VAL A 19 2.10 -27.18 -18.27
CA VAL A 19 1.14 -27.58 -19.32
C VAL A 19 1.40 -26.68 -20.52
N ALA A 20 2.20 -27.14 -21.46
CA ALA A 20 2.51 -26.41 -22.70
C ALA A 20 1.52 -26.82 -23.80
N GLY A 21 0.90 -25.86 -24.46
CA GLY A 21 0.33 -25.99 -25.80
C GLY A 21 -1.14 -26.38 -25.94
N ASP A 22 -1.78 -27.03 -24.96
CA ASP A 22 -3.16 -27.52 -25.11
C ASP A 22 -4.24 -26.68 -24.42
N CYS A 23 -3.86 -25.57 -23.76
CA CYS A 23 -4.73 -24.77 -22.89
C CYS A 23 -4.98 -23.34 -23.40
N ASP A 24 -4.71 -23.06 -24.67
CA ASP A 24 -4.89 -21.72 -25.28
C ASP A 24 -6.36 -21.32 -25.45
N GLY A 25 -7.27 -22.28 -25.28
CA GLY A 25 -8.70 -22.05 -25.35
C GLY A 25 -9.27 -22.01 -26.75
N THR A 26 -10.57 -21.72 -26.83
CA THR A 26 -11.31 -21.51 -28.07
C THR A 26 -11.12 -20.06 -28.53
N PRO A 27 -10.79 -19.79 -29.79
CA PRO A 27 -10.66 -18.42 -30.30
C PRO A 27 -11.89 -17.56 -29.98
N GLY A 28 -11.67 -16.41 -29.31
CA GLY A 28 -12.71 -15.49 -28.88
C GLY A 28 -13.24 -15.73 -27.47
N TRP A 29 -12.76 -16.74 -26.75
CA TRP A 29 -13.00 -16.93 -25.31
C TRP A 29 -11.73 -16.58 -24.54
N VAL A 30 -11.72 -15.44 -23.86
CA VAL A 30 -10.51 -14.92 -23.19
C VAL A 30 -10.82 -14.67 -21.73
N LEU A 31 -10.01 -15.26 -20.85
CA LEU A 31 -9.93 -14.92 -19.44
C LEU A 31 -8.69 -14.06 -19.20
N THR A 32 -8.88 -12.95 -18.50
CA THR A 32 -7.79 -12.03 -18.12
C THR A 32 -7.80 -11.85 -16.61
N ALA A 33 -6.66 -12.09 -15.97
CA ALA A 33 -6.34 -11.74 -14.60
C ALA A 33 -4.82 -11.53 -14.52
N PRO A 34 -4.29 -10.79 -13.52
CA PRO A 34 -2.86 -10.62 -13.35
C PRO A 34 -2.17 -11.95 -13.03
N SER A 35 -0.88 -12.05 -13.38
CA SER A 35 -0.05 -13.23 -13.06
C SER A 35 0.33 -13.30 -11.58
N GLU A 36 0.30 -12.17 -10.88
CA GLU A 36 0.60 -12.06 -9.45
C GLU A 36 -0.41 -11.17 -8.76
N VAL A 37 -0.72 -11.47 -7.51
CA VAL A 37 -1.63 -10.69 -6.67
C VAL A 37 -1.21 -10.82 -5.21
N ALA A 38 -1.17 -9.71 -4.48
CA ALA A 38 -0.80 -9.71 -3.08
C ALA A 38 -1.99 -10.11 -2.17
N ILE A 39 -1.71 -10.75 -1.02
CA ILE A 39 -2.72 -10.90 0.04
C ILE A 39 -3.25 -9.53 0.47
N GLY A 40 -4.49 -9.45 0.91
CA GLY A 40 -5.14 -8.21 1.33
C GLY A 40 -5.51 -7.24 0.20
N SER A 41 -5.21 -7.58 -1.06
CA SER A 41 -5.53 -6.75 -2.22
C SER A 41 -6.77 -7.24 -2.97
N THR A 42 -7.22 -6.45 -3.95
CA THR A 42 -8.26 -6.82 -4.90
C THR A 42 -7.66 -7.06 -6.29
N VAL A 43 -8.22 -8.00 -7.01
CA VAL A 43 -7.82 -8.34 -8.38
C VAL A 43 -9.00 -8.21 -9.33
N ASP A 44 -8.77 -7.59 -10.48
CA ASP A 44 -9.75 -7.54 -11.57
C ASP A 44 -9.67 -8.83 -12.39
N VAL A 45 -10.80 -9.52 -12.50
CA VAL A 45 -10.96 -10.74 -13.33
C VAL A 45 -11.97 -10.44 -14.41
N CYS A 46 -11.56 -10.54 -15.68
CA CYS A 46 -12.39 -10.25 -16.82
C CYS A 46 -12.55 -11.46 -17.74
N LEU A 47 -13.80 -11.77 -18.06
CA LEU A 47 -14.20 -12.80 -19.03
C LEU A 47 -14.67 -12.12 -20.32
N SER A 48 -14.21 -12.60 -21.46
CA SER A 48 -14.65 -12.15 -22.78
C SER A 48 -15.03 -13.35 -23.64
N GLY A 49 -16.20 -13.27 -24.28
CA GLY A 49 -16.75 -14.37 -25.09
C GLY A 49 -18.01 -13.94 -25.86
N PRO A 50 -18.87 -14.85 -26.30
CA PRO A 50 -20.10 -14.51 -27.00
C PRO A 50 -21.06 -13.70 -26.13
N ALA A 51 -21.68 -12.67 -26.71
CA ALA A 51 -22.61 -11.79 -26.00
C ALA A 51 -23.81 -12.53 -25.40
N ASN A 52 -24.21 -12.10 -24.19
CA ASN A 52 -25.36 -12.61 -23.42
C ASN A 52 -25.30 -14.11 -23.07
N GLU A 53 -24.12 -14.72 -23.14
CA GLU A 53 -23.95 -16.13 -22.77
C GLU A 53 -23.68 -16.29 -21.26
N MET A 54 -24.15 -17.43 -20.73
CA MET A 54 -23.78 -17.87 -19.38
C MET A 54 -22.42 -18.54 -19.41
N ALA A 55 -21.51 -18.10 -18.57
CA ALA A 55 -20.19 -18.66 -18.38
C ALA A 55 -20.05 -19.25 -16.97
N LEU A 56 -19.40 -20.41 -16.87
CA LEU A 56 -18.96 -21.01 -15.63
C LEU A 56 -17.46 -20.77 -15.49
N LEU A 57 -17.06 -19.88 -14.59
CA LEU A 57 -15.68 -19.70 -14.18
C LEU A 57 -15.32 -20.80 -13.18
N MET A 58 -14.26 -21.52 -13.46
CA MET A 58 -13.70 -22.60 -12.66
C MET A 58 -12.36 -22.16 -12.07
N VAL A 59 -12.15 -22.40 -10.80
CA VAL A 59 -10.93 -22.05 -10.07
C VAL A 59 -10.38 -23.28 -9.37
N SER A 60 -9.08 -23.53 -9.51
CA SER A 60 -8.41 -24.72 -8.98
C SER A 60 -7.02 -24.41 -8.42
N GLY A 61 -6.53 -25.22 -7.51
CA GLY A 61 -5.16 -25.19 -7.01
C GLY A 61 -4.16 -25.99 -7.88
N GLY A 62 -4.61 -26.63 -8.96
CA GLY A 62 -3.77 -27.43 -9.83
C GLY A 62 -4.22 -27.43 -11.27
N THR A 63 -3.43 -28.07 -12.13
CA THR A 63 -3.70 -28.20 -13.57
C THR A 63 -3.75 -29.64 -14.00
N SER A 64 -4.71 -29.96 -14.89
CA SER A 64 -4.80 -31.23 -15.60
C SER A 64 -5.46 -31.00 -16.94
N VAL A 65 -5.17 -31.80 -17.95
CA VAL A 65 -5.82 -31.66 -19.27
C VAL A 65 -6.93 -32.70 -19.40
N LEU A 66 -8.17 -32.22 -19.40
CA LEU A 66 -9.35 -33.04 -19.60
C LEU A 66 -10.01 -32.67 -20.94
N PRO A 67 -9.90 -33.50 -21.97
CA PRO A 67 -10.61 -33.27 -23.23
C PRO A 67 -12.12 -33.28 -23.01
N SER A 68 -12.80 -32.27 -23.50
CA SER A 68 -14.24 -32.12 -23.38
C SER A 68 -14.89 -31.68 -24.70
N ARG A 69 -16.22 -31.75 -24.76
CA ARG A 69 -16.99 -31.21 -25.90
C ARG A 69 -16.94 -29.68 -26.02
N TYR A 70 -16.34 -28.98 -25.06
CA TYR A 70 -16.16 -27.52 -25.03
C TYR A 70 -14.76 -27.12 -25.47
N GLY A 71 -13.82 -28.05 -25.46
CA GLY A 71 -12.38 -27.87 -25.61
C GLY A 71 -11.64 -28.54 -24.45
N ASN A 72 -10.36 -28.29 -24.31
CA ASN A 72 -9.58 -28.83 -23.20
C ASN A 72 -9.84 -28.04 -21.93
N ILE A 73 -10.38 -28.71 -20.89
CA ILE A 73 -10.46 -28.15 -19.54
C ILE A 73 -9.13 -28.42 -18.87
N CYS A 74 -8.43 -27.35 -18.48
CA CYS A 74 -7.05 -27.40 -17.99
C CYS A 74 -6.91 -27.17 -16.48
N VAL A 75 -7.99 -26.90 -15.79
CA VAL A 75 -8.04 -26.86 -14.32
C VAL A 75 -8.22 -28.27 -13.76
N GLU A 76 -7.56 -28.55 -12.65
CA GLU A 76 -7.64 -29.84 -11.95
C GLU A 76 -8.92 -29.93 -11.10
N PHE A 77 -9.45 -31.12 -10.93
CA PHE A 77 -10.59 -31.40 -10.04
C PHE A 77 -10.12 -32.14 -8.77
N PRO A 78 -10.71 -31.82 -7.59
CA PRO A 78 -11.89 -30.95 -7.39
C PRO A 78 -11.54 -29.47 -7.52
N LEU A 79 -12.50 -28.66 -7.96
CA LEU A 79 -12.38 -27.22 -8.01
C LEU A 79 -12.40 -26.62 -6.60
N ILE A 80 -11.66 -25.55 -6.36
CA ILE A 80 -11.71 -24.74 -5.13
C ILE A 80 -12.78 -23.64 -5.22
N GLY A 81 -13.21 -23.27 -6.45
CA GLY A 81 -14.29 -22.32 -6.66
C GLY A 81 -14.97 -22.51 -8.01
N GLU A 82 -16.28 -22.22 -8.04
CA GLU A 82 -17.13 -22.24 -9.24
C GLU A 82 -18.07 -21.03 -9.22
N PHE A 83 -18.08 -20.25 -10.31
CA PHE A 83 -18.86 -19.02 -10.39
C PHE A 83 -19.61 -18.95 -11.70
N MET A 84 -20.94 -18.87 -11.62
CA MET A 84 -21.80 -18.64 -12.78
C MET A 84 -21.95 -17.13 -13.00
N VAL A 85 -21.58 -16.66 -14.17
CA VAL A 85 -21.72 -15.27 -14.59
C VAL A 85 -22.43 -15.19 -15.94
N THR A 86 -23.02 -14.04 -16.26
CA THR A 86 -23.59 -13.78 -17.58
C THR A 86 -22.75 -12.69 -18.24
N LEU A 87 -22.25 -12.98 -19.43
CA LEU A 87 -21.57 -11.98 -20.27
C LEU A 87 -22.60 -10.96 -20.74
N ASP A 88 -22.23 -9.71 -20.80
CA ASP A 88 -23.10 -8.61 -21.22
C ASP A 88 -23.35 -8.59 -22.74
N ALA A 89 -24.02 -7.55 -23.23
CA ALA A 89 -24.30 -7.37 -24.66
C ALA A 89 -23.04 -7.17 -25.52
N SER A 90 -21.91 -6.80 -24.91
CA SER A 90 -20.59 -6.73 -25.56
C SER A 90 -19.80 -8.04 -25.48
N GLY A 91 -20.32 -9.03 -24.76
CA GLY A 91 -19.67 -10.30 -24.53
C GLY A 91 -18.64 -10.25 -23.38
N GLN A 92 -18.76 -9.29 -22.47
CA GLN A 92 -17.80 -9.13 -21.37
C GLN A 92 -18.46 -9.26 -20.00
N HIS A 93 -17.68 -9.69 -19.02
CA HIS A 93 -18.01 -9.64 -17.60
C HIS A 93 -16.73 -9.47 -16.79
N CYS A 94 -16.62 -8.33 -16.10
CA CYS A 94 -15.50 -8.06 -15.18
C CYS A 94 -16.02 -7.95 -13.76
N PHE A 95 -15.27 -8.46 -12.81
CA PHE A 95 -15.55 -8.31 -11.38
C PHE A 95 -14.24 -8.21 -10.61
N GLN A 96 -14.35 -7.71 -9.38
CA GLN A 96 -13.23 -7.67 -8.44
C GLN A 96 -13.33 -8.84 -7.46
N ALA A 97 -12.23 -9.58 -7.31
CA ALA A 97 -12.04 -10.58 -6.28
C ALA A 97 -11.12 -10.03 -5.18
N GLU A 98 -11.51 -10.21 -3.93
CA GLU A 98 -10.68 -9.85 -2.78
C GLU A 98 -9.84 -11.07 -2.39
N ILE A 99 -8.54 -10.85 -2.14
CA ILE A 99 -7.63 -11.87 -1.63
C ILE A 99 -7.53 -11.68 -0.12
N ASP A 100 -7.86 -12.72 0.62
CA ASP A 100 -7.83 -12.67 2.08
C ASP A 100 -6.42 -12.37 2.61
N CYS A 101 -6.37 -11.68 3.76
CA CYS A 101 -5.13 -11.42 4.51
C CYS A 101 -4.70 -12.68 5.30
N ASP A 102 -4.42 -13.75 4.59
CA ASP A 102 -3.95 -15.00 5.18
C ASP A 102 -2.54 -15.33 4.65
N PRO A 103 -1.48 -15.22 5.49
CA PRO A 103 -0.11 -15.53 5.08
C PRO A 103 0.08 -16.96 4.55
N SER A 104 -0.82 -17.90 4.89
CA SER A 104 -0.77 -19.26 4.36
C SER A 104 -1.05 -19.36 2.87
N LEU A 105 -1.60 -18.31 2.27
CA LEU A 105 -1.87 -18.20 0.83
C LEU A 105 -0.62 -17.82 0.03
N ILE A 106 0.40 -17.23 0.66
CA ILE A 106 1.60 -16.75 -0.03
C ILE A 106 2.34 -17.90 -0.71
N GLY A 107 2.68 -17.71 -1.98
CA GLY A 107 3.33 -18.69 -2.83
C GLY A 107 2.37 -19.69 -3.49
N LEU A 108 1.08 -19.68 -3.15
CA LEU A 108 0.09 -20.50 -3.84
C LEU A 108 -0.19 -19.95 -5.23
N THR A 109 -0.32 -20.85 -6.20
CA THR A 109 -0.76 -20.50 -7.55
C THR A 109 -2.18 -21.01 -7.76
N VAL A 110 -3.07 -20.12 -8.16
CA VAL A 110 -4.46 -20.40 -8.48
C VAL A 110 -4.61 -20.42 -10.00
N TYR A 111 -5.24 -21.47 -10.51
CA TYR A 111 -5.50 -21.67 -11.94
C TYR A 111 -6.96 -21.42 -12.23
N SER A 112 -7.24 -20.59 -13.23
CA SER A 112 -8.60 -20.20 -13.58
C SER A 112 -8.86 -20.39 -15.07
N GLN A 113 -10.06 -20.88 -15.40
CA GLN A 113 -10.54 -21.07 -16.76
C GLN A 113 -12.07 -20.98 -16.76
N PHE A 114 -12.69 -20.47 -17.81
CA PHE A 114 -14.15 -20.52 -17.91
C PHE A 114 -14.64 -21.27 -19.14
N ILE A 115 -15.86 -21.79 -19.06
CA ILE A 115 -16.56 -22.40 -20.18
C ILE A 115 -17.92 -21.73 -20.42
N THR A 116 -18.38 -21.72 -21.68
CA THR A 116 -19.79 -21.45 -22.02
C THR A 116 -20.44 -22.72 -22.57
N CYS A 117 -21.74 -22.93 -22.27
CA CYS A 117 -22.39 -24.19 -22.57
C CYS A 117 -23.26 -24.20 -23.81
N ARG A 118 -24.17 -23.25 -23.97
CA ARG A 118 -25.10 -23.12 -25.11
C ARG A 118 -25.62 -21.68 -25.23
N PRO A 119 -25.98 -21.21 -26.44
CA PRO A 119 -25.83 -21.91 -27.72
C PRO A 119 -24.37 -22.02 -28.19
N ASN A 120 -23.48 -21.06 -27.78
CA ASN A 120 -22.09 -21.04 -28.19
C ASN A 120 -21.20 -21.73 -27.16
N LYS A 121 -20.62 -22.85 -27.57
CA LYS A 121 -19.76 -23.66 -26.70
C LYS A 121 -18.30 -23.27 -26.89
N GLY A 122 -17.60 -23.09 -25.80
CA GLY A 122 -16.17 -22.81 -25.82
C GLY A 122 -15.56 -22.84 -24.43
N VAL A 123 -14.25 -22.79 -24.40
CA VAL A 123 -13.43 -22.73 -23.20
C VAL A 123 -12.41 -21.62 -23.37
N SER A 124 -12.13 -20.86 -22.31
CA SER A 124 -11.10 -19.81 -22.34
C SER A 124 -9.68 -20.39 -22.31
N ASN A 125 -8.69 -19.52 -22.50
CA ASN A 125 -7.33 -19.78 -22.07
C ASN A 125 -7.29 -20.09 -20.57
N LEU A 126 -6.26 -20.84 -20.13
CA LEU A 126 -5.91 -21.00 -18.73
C LEU A 126 -5.16 -19.75 -18.25
N VAL A 127 -5.53 -19.26 -17.07
CA VAL A 127 -4.79 -18.19 -16.38
C VAL A 127 -4.25 -18.74 -15.07
N ALA A 128 -2.97 -18.47 -14.79
CA ALA A 128 -2.32 -18.77 -13.54
C ALA A 128 -2.03 -17.46 -12.80
N THR A 129 -2.49 -17.35 -11.55
CA THR A 129 -2.25 -16.21 -10.68
C THR A 129 -1.53 -16.68 -9.41
N THR A 130 -0.33 -16.20 -9.16
CA THR A 130 0.43 -16.51 -7.95
C THR A 130 0.13 -15.47 -6.86
N ILE A 131 -0.17 -15.94 -5.65
CA ILE A 131 -0.42 -15.08 -4.50
C ILE A 131 0.92 -14.71 -3.89
N THR A 132 1.17 -13.41 -3.76
CA THR A 132 2.41 -12.85 -3.19
C THR A 132 2.17 -12.25 -1.82
N ASP A 133 3.25 -11.89 -1.12
CA ASP A 133 3.16 -11.14 0.12
C ASP A 133 2.55 -9.76 -0.12
N GLY A 134 1.90 -9.20 0.90
CA GLY A 134 1.22 -7.92 0.85
C GLY A 134 0.99 -7.36 2.25
N LEU A 135 0.46 -6.16 2.31
CA LEU A 135 0.19 -5.47 3.56
C LEU A 135 -1.29 -5.58 3.94
N CYS A 136 -1.54 -5.97 5.18
CA CYS A 136 -2.87 -6.09 5.75
C CYS A 136 -3.13 -5.04 6.85
N ALA A 137 -4.41 -4.84 7.19
CA ALA A 137 -4.76 -4.09 8.39
C ALA A 137 -4.17 -4.79 9.62
N GLY A 138 -3.49 -4.03 10.47
CA GLY A 138 -2.81 -4.54 11.65
C GLY A 138 -1.34 -4.93 11.44
N ASP A 139 -0.83 -5.01 10.22
CA ASP A 139 0.57 -5.36 9.98
C ASP A 139 1.53 -4.29 10.49
N LEU A 140 1.18 -3.03 10.31
CA LEU A 140 1.95 -1.87 10.74
C LEU A 140 1.06 -0.90 11.52
N CYS A 141 1.69 0.07 12.18
CA CYS A 141 1.02 1.06 13.01
C CYS A 141 1.60 2.45 12.76
N THR A 142 0.74 3.40 12.42
CA THR A 142 1.08 4.82 12.34
C THR A 142 0.08 5.65 13.12
N PHE A 143 0.38 6.92 13.33
CA PHE A 143 -0.53 7.86 13.98
C PHE A 143 -0.48 9.20 13.27
N THR A 144 -1.63 9.85 13.17
CA THR A 144 -1.75 11.19 12.59
C THR A 144 -1.10 12.25 13.49
N GLN A 145 -0.87 13.45 12.94
CA GLN A 145 -0.43 14.58 13.75
C GLN A 145 -1.39 14.90 14.91
N GLY A 146 -2.71 14.69 14.70
CA GLY A 146 -3.70 14.83 15.76
C GLY A 146 -3.54 13.78 16.85
N GLY A 147 -3.27 12.53 16.47
CA GLY A 147 -2.97 11.44 17.41
C GLY A 147 -1.74 11.74 18.27
N TRP A 148 -0.63 12.10 17.64
CA TRP A 148 0.61 12.46 18.35
C TRP A 148 0.47 13.71 19.23
N GLY A 149 -0.40 14.66 18.89
CA GLY A 149 -0.68 15.87 19.67
C GLY A 149 -1.54 15.66 20.92
N THR A 150 -2.11 14.46 21.13
CA THR A 150 -2.98 14.21 22.27
C THR A 150 -2.22 14.20 23.60
N ASN A 151 -2.91 14.61 24.67
CA ASN A 151 -2.40 14.37 26.03
C ASN A 151 -2.44 12.87 26.34
N CYS A 152 -1.43 12.38 27.11
CA CYS A 152 -1.39 10.98 27.52
C CYS A 152 -2.66 10.61 28.33
N SER A 153 -3.40 9.63 27.81
CA SER A 153 -4.56 9.03 28.46
C SER A 153 -4.75 7.59 27.98
N GLY A 154 -4.77 6.64 28.91
CA GLY A 154 -4.81 5.21 28.57
C GLY A 154 -3.57 4.80 27.76
N ASN A 155 -3.77 4.20 26.61
CA ASN A 155 -2.70 3.75 25.69
C ASN A 155 -2.70 4.55 24.38
N ASN A 156 -3.14 5.83 24.41
CA ASN A 156 -3.19 6.63 23.20
C ASN A 156 -1.77 7.02 22.70
N PRO A 157 -1.64 7.55 21.47
CA PRO A 157 -0.36 7.95 20.89
C PRO A 157 0.41 8.95 21.73
N GLY A 158 -0.27 9.85 22.47
CA GLY A 158 0.37 10.79 23.39
C GLY A 158 1.13 10.08 24.52
N CYS A 159 0.61 8.96 25.04
CA CYS A 159 1.33 8.18 26.07
C CYS A 159 2.58 7.51 25.48
N ARG A 160 2.53 6.99 24.25
CA ARG A 160 3.70 6.43 23.57
C ARG A 160 4.75 7.49 23.32
N ARG A 161 4.36 8.64 22.79
CA ARG A 161 5.25 9.79 22.60
C ARG A 161 5.95 10.13 23.94
N ASP A 162 5.20 10.29 25.03
CA ASP A 162 5.75 10.68 26.34
C ASP A 162 6.67 9.60 26.93
N GLN A 163 6.39 8.33 26.67
CA GLN A 163 7.18 7.20 27.15
C GLN A 163 8.51 7.05 26.42
N TYR A 164 8.50 7.16 25.08
CA TYR A 164 9.64 6.77 24.25
C TYR A 164 10.44 7.95 23.72
N PHE A 165 9.91 9.18 23.70
CA PHE A 165 10.54 10.33 23.07
C PHE A 165 12.01 10.52 23.49
N ALA A 166 12.30 10.51 24.80
CA ALA A 166 13.65 10.79 25.30
C ALA A 166 14.67 9.69 24.92
N SER A 167 14.23 8.46 24.74
CA SER A 167 15.11 7.35 24.31
C SER A 167 15.33 7.34 22.79
N VAL A 168 14.32 7.70 22.02
CA VAL A 168 14.39 7.74 20.55
C VAL A 168 15.05 9.02 20.05
N PHE A 169 14.77 10.15 20.70
CA PHE A 169 15.34 11.46 20.37
C PHE A 169 16.13 12.03 21.55
N PRO A 170 17.32 11.46 21.88
CA PRO A 170 18.11 11.91 23.04
C PRO A 170 18.61 13.35 22.92
N ASN A 171 18.69 13.90 21.70
CA ASN A 171 19.06 15.28 21.42
C ASN A 171 17.86 16.15 20.99
N GLY A 172 16.62 15.66 21.17
CA GLY A 172 15.42 16.29 20.65
C GLY A 172 15.12 15.88 19.20
N LEU A 173 13.88 16.15 18.76
CA LEU A 173 13.45 15.97 17.36
C LEU A 173 13.73 17.25 16.58
N LYS A 174 14.38 17.10 15.41
CA LYS A 174 14.65 18.21 14.47
C LYS A 174 13.92 17.94 13.15
N ILE A 175 13.35 18.97 12.54
CA ILE A 175 12.87 18.98 11.16
C ILE A 175 13.47 20.19 10.44
N GLY A 176 13.80 20.01 9.14
CA GLY A 176 14.53 21.00 8.35
C GLY A 176 16.04 20.99 8.62
N ASP A 177 16.79 21.83 7.90
CA ASP A 177 18.26 21.94 7.97
C ASP A 177 18.90 20.54 7.98
N ALA A 178 18.79 19.87 6.86
CA ALA A 178 19.14 18.44 6.75
C ALA A 178 20.65 18.19 6.90
N ASP A 179 21.50 19.16 6.52
CA ASP A 179 22.95 19.00 6.57
C ASP A 179 23.58 19.50 7.89
N GLY A 180 22.84 20.26 8.70
CA GLY A 180 23.27 20.76 10.00
C GLY A 180 24.30 21.88 9.93
N ILE A 181 24.41 22.62 8.81
CA ILE A 181 25.33 23.74 8.61
C ILE A 181 24.62 25.07 8.90
N ASP A 182 24.84 25.61 10.09
CA ASP A 182 24.24 26.89 10.49
C ASP A 182 24.61 28.04 9.54
N GLY A 183 23.60 28.81 9.10
CA GLY A 183 23.79 30.08 8.39
C GLY A 183 23.94 29.98 6.88
N ASP A 184 23.66 28.84 6.27
CA ASP A 184 23.64 28.63 4.82
C ASP A 184 22.33 29.08 4.14
N GLY A 185 21.34 29.47 4.93
CA GLY A 185 19.99 29.90 4.49
C GLY A 185 18.93 28.85 4.65
N GLU A 186 19.26 27.70 5.22
CA GLU A 186 18.35 26.68 5.63
C GLU A 186 17.85 26.91 7.04
N PHE A 187 16.62 26.50 7.32
CA PHE A 187 15.96 26.70 8.61
C PHE A 187 15.49 25.38 9.22
N ALA A 188 15.45 25.35 10.58
CA ALA A 188 15.02 24.18 11.34
C ALA A 188 14.02 24.53 12.45
N LEU A 189 13.19 23.54 12.79
CA LEU A 189 12.48 23.51 14.07
C LEU A 189 13.08 22.41 14.94
N HIS A 190 13.37 22.75 16.18
CA HIS A 190 13.89 21.82 17.17
C HIS A 190 12.91 21.66 18.34
N PHE A 191 12.54 20.43 18.67
CA PHE A 191 11.65 20.05 19.77
C PHE A 191 12.46 19.32 20.84
N SER A 192 12.70 19.95 21.97
CA SER A 192 13.56 19.43 23.02
C SER A 192 12.91 18.31 23.84
N SER A 193 11.60 18.14 23.77
CA SER A 193 10.83 17.22 24.59
C SER A 193 9.52 16.77 23.96
N SER A 194 8.96 15.66 24.47
CA SER A 194 7.62 15.19 24.09
C SER A 194 6.54 16.25 24.34
N ALA A 195 6.69 17.05 25.40
CA ALA A 195 5.75 18.14 25.73
C ALA A 195 5.80 19.27 24.68
N ALA A 196 6.98 19.58 24.14
CA ALA A 196 7.11 20.55 23.04
C ALA A 196 6.42 20.06 21.79
N VAL A 197 6.60 18.79 21.42
CA VAL A 197 5.86 18.16 20.32
C VAL A 197 4.34 18.20 20.54
N ALA A 198 3.88 17.85 21.74
CA ALA A 198 2.46 17.90 22.09
C ALA A 198 1.85 19.31 21.97
N ALA A 199 2.63 20.33 22.34
CA ALA A 199 2.18 21.72 22.27
C ALA A 199 2.13 22.24 20.82
N PHE A 200 2.94 21.71 19.93
CA PHE A 200 2.99 22.07 18.51
C PHE A 200 1.90 21.36 17.69
N LEU A 201 1.61 20.08 17.99
CA LEU A 201 0.68 19.25 17.21
C LEU A 201 -0.77 19.32 17.75
N PRO A 202 -1.79 19.33 16.87
CA PRO A 202 -1.67 19.38 15.41
C PRO A 202 -1.35 20.80 14.91
N ALA A 203 -0.40 20.89 13.98
CA ALA A 203 -0.10 22.16 13.34
C ALA A 203 -1.13 22.48 12.22
N GLY A 204 -1.48 23.73 12.12
CA GLY A 204 -2.45 24.22 11.13
C GLY A 204 -1.87 25.33 10.26
N GLY A 205 -2.69 25.80 9.32
CA GLY A 205 -2.32 26.85 8.37
C GLY A 205 -1.86 26.30 7.03
N LYS A 206 -1.48 27.18 6.12
CA LYS A 206 -1.01 26.80 4.78
C LYS A 206 0.37 26.12 4.88
N GLY A 207 0.53 25.00 4.19
CA GLY A 207 1.84 24.35 4.05
C GLY A 207 2.81 25.21 3.27
N GLY A 208 4.08 25.20 3.68
CA GLY A 208 5.15 25.96 3.05
C GLY A 208 6.51 25.62 3.66
N ALA A 209 7.56 26.34 3.25
CA ALA A 209 8.89 26.25 3.87
C ALA A 209 8.96 27.10 5.16
N LEU A 210 9.96 26.79 5.97
CA LEU A 210 10.36 27.61 7.11
C LEU A 210 10.92 28.95 6.65
N ASN A 211 10.81 29.95 7.50
CA ASN A 211 11.39 31.29 7.28
C ASN A 211 12.26 31.76 8.44
N GLY A 212 12.66 30.84 9.29
CA GLY A 212 13.53 31.08 10.46
C GLY A 212 13.58 29.86 11.36
N ASP A 213 14.66 29.78 12.15
CA ASP A 213 14.85 28.77 13.17
C ASP A 213 13.93 28.99 14.38
N ALA A 214 13.50 27.90 15.00
CA ALA A 214 12.78 27.99 16.27
C ALA A 214 13.05 26.76 17.14
N HIS A 215 13.10 27.05 18.45
CA HIS A 215 13.25 26.03 19.49
C HIS A 215 11.95 25.95 20.30
N ASP A 216 11.40 24.76 20.42
CA ASP A 216 10.12 24.46 21.05
C ASP A 216 8.97 25.39 20.59
N PRO A 217 8.78 25.56 19.25
CA PRO A 217 7.77 26.47 18.74
C PRO A 217 6.35 25.94 19.03
N LEU A 218 5.38 26.86 19.14
CA LEU A 218 3.95 26.53 19.20
C LEU A 218 3.28 26.57 17.82
N SER A 219 3.95 27.13 16.82
CA SER A 219 3.50 27.22 15.43
C SER A 219 4.69 27.56 14.53
N SER A 220 4.55 27.40 13.22
CA SER A 220 5.59 27.76 12.25
C SER A 220 5.01 28.35 10.97
N SER A 221 5.85 28.99 10.16
CA SER A 221 5.51 29.45 8.80
C SER A 221 5.20 28.29 7.85
N ALA A 222 5.72 27.09 8.14
CA ALA A 222 5.49 25.90 7.33
C ALA A 222 4.11 25.25 7.58
N GLY A 223 3.36 25.73 8.58
CA GLY A 223 1.96 25.35 8.80
C GLY A 223 1.73 23.85 8.91
N VAL A 224 0.70 23.34 8.20
CA VAL A 224 0.32 21.93 8.24
C VAL A 224 1.44 20.99 7.77
N PHE A 225 2.30 21.42 6.85
CA PHE A 225 3.41 20.61 6.35
C PHE A 225 4.41 20.24 7.46
N ALA A 226 4.73 21.21 8.33
CA ALA A 226 5.56 20.93 9.51
C ALA A 226 4.91 19.90 10.45
N GLY A 227 3.59 19.99 10.65
CA GLY A 227 2.86 19.02 11.47
C GLY A 227 2.88 17.61 10.90
N GLN A 228 2.67 17.48 9.58
CA GLN A 228 2.73 16.17 8.91
C GLN A 228 4.14 15.58 8.95
N LEU A 229 5.19 16.39 8.76
CA LEU A 229 6.57 15.93 8.81
C LEU A 229 6.99 15.51 10.24
N VAL A 230 6.60 16.28 11.26
CA VAL A 230 6.82 15.86 12.67
C VAL A 230 6.16 14.53 12.96
N ALA A 231 4.90 14.34 12.54
CA ALA A 231 4.19 13.07 12.74
C ALA A 231 4.85 11.91 11.98
N ALA A 232 5.26 12.13 10.74
CA ALA A 232 5.95 11.11 9.93
C ALA A 232 7.29 10.70 10.55
N LYS A 233 8.10 11.65 11.01
CA LYS A 233 9.37 11.37 11.73
C LYS A 233 9.15 10.62 13.05
N LEU A 234 8.07 10.92 13.78
CA LEU A 234 7.71 10.16 14.97
C LEU A 234 7.32 8.73 14.60
N ASN A 235 6.47 8.53 13.58
CA ASN A 235 6.08 7.21 13.12
C ASN A 235 7.29 6.38 12.71
N LEU A 236 8.16 6.94 11.86
CA LEU A 236 9.36 6.26 11.37
C LEU A 236 10.32 5.92 12.51
N ALA A 237 10.73 6.90 13.31
CA ALA A 237 11.74 6.68 14.36
C ALA A 237 11.23 5.79 15.50
N PHE A 238 9.93 5.80 15.80
CA PHE A 238 9.35 4.91 16.80
C PHE A 238 9.19 3.48 16.26
N ASP A 239 8.92 3.31 14.97
CA ASP A 239 8.95 2.01 14.30
C ASP A 239 10.37 1.44 14.31
N ASP A 240 11.37 2.19 13.84
CA ASP A 240 12.80 1.82 13.87
C ASP A 240 13.28 1.40 15.28
N ALA A 241 12.75 2.03 16.32
CA ALA A 241 13.08 1.74 17.70
C ALA A 241 12.27 0.60 18.33
N GLY A 242 11.34 -0.03 17.61
CA GLY A 242 10.43 -1.03 18.13
C GLY A 242 9.40 -0.50 19.14
N ALA A 243 9.24 0.82 19.24
CA ALA A 243 8.29 1.46 20.15
C ALA A 243 6.82 1.33 19.69
N LEU A 244 6.60 0.83 18.48
CA LEU A 244 5.29 0.55 17.89
C LEU A 244 4.97 -0.95 17.78
N ASP A 245 5.87 -1.85 18.24
CA ASP A 245 5.71 -3.31 18.08
C ASP A 245 4.47 -3.89 18.74
N ASP A 246 3.95 -3.23 19.77
CA ASP A 246 2.73 -3.68 20.47
C ASP A 246 1.43 -3.28 19.77
N CYS A 247 1.49 -2.44 18.71
CA CYS A 247 0.35 -2.11 17.86
C CYS A 247 0.46 -2.64 16.43
N LYS A 248 1.57 -3.33 16.08
CA LYS A 248 1.76 -3.95 14.76
C LYS A 248 1.85 -5.47 14.85
N GLY A 249 1.30 -6.17 13.86
CA GLY A 249 1.31 -7.63 13.76
C GLY A 249 2.56 -8.20 13.12
N ARG A 250 3.29 -7.38 12.32
CA ARG A 250 4.49 -7.80 11.58
C ARG A 250 5.71 -6.97 12.01
N THR A 251 6.55 -7.58 12.85
CA THR A 251 7.81 -6.96 13.31
C THR A 251 8.98 -7.20 12.35
N ASP A 252 8.76 -7.97 11.30
CA ASP A 252 9.70 -8.20 10.19
C ASP A 252 9.65 -7.10 9.12
N LEU A 253 8.66 -6.23 9.17
CA LEU A 253 8.52 -5.09 8.28
C LEU A 253 9.02 -3.80 8.93
N ASP A 254 9.79 -3.02 8.16
CA ASP A 254 10.24 -1.67 8.49
C ASP A 254 9.37 -0.67 7.73
N LEU A 255 8.75 0.27 8.45
CA LEU A 255 7.91 1.31 7.85
C LEU A 255 8.69 2.15 6.84
N GLY A 256 9.98 2.39 7.11
CA GLY A 256 10.84 3.21 6.27
C GLY A 256 11.15 2.59 4.90
N ASP A 257 11.10 1.26 4.80
CA ASP A 257 11.41 0.50 3.59
C ASP A 257 10.18 0.31 2.67
N LEU A 258 8.97 0.62 3.16
CA LEU A 258 7.78 0.59 2.33
C LEU A 258 7.84 1.67 1.25
N VAL A 259 7.24 1.37 0.11
CA VAL A 259 7.21 2.28 -1.04
C VAL A 259 5.80 2.79 -1.31
N TYR A 260 5.69 4.02 -1.82
CA TYR A 260 4.41 4.57 -2.27
C TYR A 260 3.97 3.88 -3.56
N VAL A 261 2.76 3.32 -3.53
CA VAL A 261 2.15 2.61 -4.66
C VAL A 261 0.90 3.30 -5.21
N ALA A 262 0.32 4.22 -4.45
CA ALA A 262 -0.88 4.96 -4.85
C ALA A 262 -1.05 6.28 -4.07
N GLY A 263 -1.92 7.15 -4.57
CA GLY A 263 -2.41 8.35 -3.86
C GLY A 263 -1.47 9.56 -3.88
N VAL A 264 -0.23 9.39 -4.31
CA VAL A 264 0.80 10.43 -4.42
C VAL A 264 0.98 10.89 -5.86
N ASP A 265 1.77 11.95 -6.06
CA ASP A 265 2.24 12.34 -7.39
C ASP A 265 3.01 11.19 -8.04
N SER A 266 2.95 11.10 -9.39
CA SER A 266 3.60 10.03 -10.15
C SER A 266 5.09 9.94 -9.91
N ASP A 267 5.75 11.06 -9.64
CA ASP A 267 7.20 11.15 -9.44
C ASP A 267 7.63 10.61 -8.06
N LEU A 268 6.68 10.42 -7.14
CA LEU A 268 6.89 9.76 -5.85
C LEU A 268 6.54 8.27 -5.84
N LEU A 269 5.92 7.74 -6.91
CA LEU A 269 5.62 6.32 -6.97
C LEU A 269 6.89 5.47 -6.98
N GLY A 270 6.95 4.48 -6.10
CA GLY A 270 8.12 3.63 -5.90
C GLY A 270 9.19 4.20 -4.97
N TRP A 271 9.05 5.45 -4.50
CA TRP A 271 9.95 6.01 -3.48
C TRP A 271 9.67 5.39 -2.12
N SER A 272 10.72 5.13 -1.35
CA SER A 272 10.56 4.66 0.01
C SER A 272 10.01 5.76 0.92
N VAL A 273 9.36 5.35 2.00
CA VAL A 273 8.89 6.27 3.06
C VAL A 273 10.06 7.10 3.59
N ARG A 274 11.22 6.48 3.77
CA ARG A 274 12.43 7.15 4.27
C ARG A 274 12.90 8.23 3.32
N ASP A 275 13.00 7.93 2.02
CA ASP A 275 13.43 8.91 1.00
C ASP A 275 12.46 10.09 0.90
N VAL A 276 11.16 9.86 1.02
CA VAL A 276 10.15 10.93 0.98
C VAL A 276 10.24 11.82 2.23
N ILE A 277 10.49 11.26 3.42
CA ILE A 277 10.71 12.03 4.65
C ILE A 277 11.97 12.87 4.54
N ASP A 278 13.06 12.32 3.99
CA ASP A 278 14.33 13.05 3.80
C ASP A 278 14.17 14.20 2.78
N LEU A 279 13.44 13.96 1.69
CA LEU A 279 13.11 15.02 0.73
C LEU A 279 12.24 16.12 1.36
N ALA A 280 11.26 15.73 2.19
CA ALA A 280 10.42 16.68 2.91
C ALA A 280 11.20 17.52 3.92
N ASP A 281 12.22 16.95 4.57
CA ASP A 281 13.14 17.67 5.46
C ASP A 281 13.94 18.75 4.69
N GLN A 282 14.46 18.41 3.51
CA GLN A 282 15.14 19.37 2.64
C GLN A 282 14.18 20.46 2.13
N ALA A 283 12.96 20.07 1.73
CA ALA A 283 11.98 21.02 1.22
C ALA A 283 11.49 22.02 2.29
N ILE A 284 11.32 21.55 3.53
CA ILE A 284 10.84 22.39 4.63
C ILE A 284 11.91 23.37 5.09
N SER A 285 13.21 23.02 5.00
CA SER A 285 14.31 23.91 5.35
C SER A 285 14.39 25.15 4.46
N GLY A 286 13.85 25.08 3.25
CA GLY A 286 13.95 26.10 2.22
C GLY A 286 15.04 25.84 1.19
N ALA A 287 15.83 24.78 1.34
CA ALA A 287 16.92 24.40 0.44
C ALA A 287 16.45 24.21 -1.02
N LEU A 288 15.27 23.62 -1.22
CA LEU A 288 14.77 23.25 -2.55
C LEU A 288 13.86 24.32 -3.19
N GLY A 289 13.55 25.40 -2.47
CA GLY A 289 12.62 26.42 -2.96
C GLY A 289 11.15 25.96 -2.96
N SER A 290 10.32 26.59 -3.80
CA SER A 290 8.88 26.29 -3.86
C SER A 290 8.50 25.23 -4.91
N SER A 291 9.41 24.90 -5.81
CA SER A 291 9.29 23.91 -6.86
C SER A 291 10.52 23.03 -6.80
N ILE A 292 10.31 21.73 -6.65
CA ILE A 292 11.36 20.74 -6.42
C ILE A 292 11.64 20.08 -7.76
N ASP A 293 12.88 20.20 -8.21
CA ASP A 293 13.40 19.63 -9.43
C ASP A 293 14.20 18.37 -9.05
N LEU A 294 13.66 17.20 -9.38
CA LEU A 294 14.24 15.92 -9.01
C LEU A 294 15.29 15.43 -10.00
N ASP A 295 15.15 15.77 -11.27
CA ASP A 295 16.02 15.29 -12.35
C ASP A 295 17.07 16.30 -12.82
N GLY A 296 17.00 17.55 -12.35
CA GLY A 296 17.96 18.61 -12.64
C GLY A 296 17.79 19.24 -14.03
N ASP A 297 16.62 19.08 -14.65
CA ASP A 297 16.34 19.61 -15.99
C ASP A 297 15.93 21.10 -15.97
N GLY A 298 15.70 21.67 -14.77
CA GLY A 298 15.25 23.03 -14.53
C GLY A 298 13.73 23.17 -14.54
N GLY A 299 12.98 22.06 -14.65
CA GLY A 299 11.55 21.96 -14.41
C GLY A 299 11.24 21.86 -12.92
N GLY A 300 9.97 21.83 -12.57
CA GLY A 300 9.51 21.55 -11.21
C GLY A 300 8.66 20.31 -11.24
N ASP A 301 9.17 19.18 -10.74
CA ASP A 301 8.48 17.90 -10.71
C ASP A 301 7.47 17.87 -9.56
N LEU A 302 7.87 18.39 -8.40
CA LEU A 302 7.06 18.35 -7.18
C LEU A 302 6.91 19.73 -6.54
N THR A 303 5.90 19.84 -5.70
CA THR A 303 5.67 20.96 -4.80
C THR A 303 5.66 20.52 -3.33
N ILE A 304 5.78 21.48 -2.40
CA ILE A 304 5.53 21.21 -0.96
C ILE A 304 4.12 20.62 -0.72
N GLY A 305 3.14 20.95 -1.58
CA GLY A 305 1.80 20.40 -1.51
C GLY A 305 1.77 18.89 -1.77
N ASP A 306 2.57 18.41 -2.73
CA ASP A 306 2.67 16.98 -3.07
C ASP A 306 3.35 16.20 -1.94
N LEU A 307 4.43 16.74 -1.38
CA LEU A 307 5.08 16.15 -0.19
C LEU A 307 4.16 16.16 1.04
N ASN A 308 3.42 17.25 1.27
CA ASN A 308 2.44 17.29 2.36
C ASN A 308 1.37 16.21 2.20
N THR A 309 0.91 15.96 0.96
CA THR A 309 -0.03 14.88 0.65
C THR A 309 0.59 13.52 0.94
N ALA A 310 1.82 13.26 0.51
CA ALA A 310 2.51 12.00 0.77
C ALA A 310 2.66 11.72 2.27
N LEU A 311 3.07 12.72 3.06
CA LEU A 311 3.19 12.59 4.51
C LEU A 311 1.84 12.38 5.21
N ASP A 312 0.77 13.05 4.75
CA ASP A 312 -0.58 12.84 5.28
C ASP A 312 -1.06 11.41 5.01
N LEU A 313 -0.84 10.89 3.80
CA LEU A 313 -1.17 9.51 3.43
C LEU A 313 -0.39 8.50 4.29
N LEU A 314 0.92 8.70 4.49
CA LEU A 314 1.72 7.88 5.38
C LEU A 314 1.14 7.85 6.80
N ASN A 315 0.90 9.02 7.38
CA ASN A 315 0.43 9.17 8.76
C ASN A 315 -0.94 8.53 8.98
N ASN A 316 -1.76 8.43 7.93
CA ASN A 316 -3.10 7.83 7.97
C ASN A 316 -3.12 6.36 7.52
N ASN A 317 -2.10 5.84 6.80
CA ASN A 317 -2.20 4.55 6.12
C ASN A 317 -2.48 3.38 7.07
N PHE A 318 -1.84 3.37 8.23
CA PHE A 318 -1.98 2.32 9.24
C PHE A 318 -2.47 2.88 10.59
N ASP A 319 -3.37 3.88 10.58
CA ASP A 319 -3.75 4.59 11.80
C ASP A 319 -4.23 3.65 12.89
N ASN A 320 -3.60 3.75 14.07
CA ASN A 320 -3.77 2.89 15.25
C ASN A 320 -3.54 1.38 14.98
N GLY A 321 -2.88 0.98 13.91
CA GLY A 321 -2.71 -0.42 13.54
C GLY A 321 -4.02 -1.13 13.17
N THR A 322 -5.07 -0.41 12.81
CA THR A 322 -6.41 -1.00 12.58
C THR A 322 -6.85 -1.01 11.12
N GLN A 323 -6.09 -0.39 10.26
CA GLN A 323 -6.41 -0.26 8.83
C GLN A 323 -5.15 -0.36 7.97
N ASN A 324 -5.36 -0.60 6.67
CA ASN A 324 -4.42 -0.36 5.60
C ASN A 324 -5.19 0.33 4.47
N LEU A 325 -4.82 1.56 4.15
CA LEU A 325 -5.49 2.34 3.10
C LEU A 325 -4.93 2.05 1.69
N GLY A 326 -3.86 1.24 1.59
CA GLY A 326 -3.29 0.80 0.32
C GLY A 326 -2.45 1.85 -0.40
N TYR A 327 -1.96 2.87 0.29
CA TYR A 327 -1.06 3.87 -0.29
C TYR A 327 0.39 3.41 -0.30
N LEU A 328 0.76 2.50 0.60
CA LEU A 328 2.09 1.93 0.74
C LEU A 328 2.06 0.43 0.41
N GLY A 329 3.18 -0.07 -0.11
CA GLY A 329 3.39 -1.46 -0.48
C GLY A 329 4.78 -1.95 -0.11
N ILE A 330 4.99 -3.27 -0.16
CA ILE A 330 6.31 -3.89 -0.04
C ILE A 330 7.05 -3.66 -1.37
N SER A 331 8.32 -3.28 -1.30
CA SER A 331 9.20 -3.01 -2.46
C SER A 331 9.59 -4.29 -3.23
#